data_be16bff51b9b590d6107ed7e57375528
#
_entry.id   be16bff51b9b590d6107ed7e57375528
#
_cell.length_a   1.000
_cell.length_b   1.000
_cell.length_c   1.000
_cell.angle_alpha   90.00
_cell.angle_beta   90.00
_cell.angle_gamma   90.00
#
_symmetry.space_group_name_H-M   'P 1'
#
loop_
_entity.id
_entity.type
_entity.pdbx_description
1 polymer ?
#
loop_
_entity_poly.entity_id
_entity_poly.type
_entity_poly.pdbx_seq_one_letter_code
_entity_poly.pdbx_strand_id
1 'polypeptide(L)'
;MKKKLVSALLCATMATSLLAGCGSGDTSDTGKSDKNGGTKTEATNDGKTLNIYCWNDEFQSRITDHYSDYKKVDATHGKIGDVDVVWNITPNENNAYQNNLDETLLKQADASADDKIDLFLVEADYAPKYVDSDYTMSIKDLGITDSDISKQYKYTQDVVTDSDGNLKGLSWQGCPGVLFYNRAAAKEVLGTDDPDEV
;
A
#
# COMPACT_ATOMS: atom_id res chain seq x y z
N MET A 1 40.20 11.51 29.30
CA MET A 1 40.10 10.10 29.70
C MET A 1 38.68 9.61 30.00
N LYS A 2 37.75 10.45 30.49
CA LYS A 2 36.39 10.02 30.86
C LYS A 2 35.49 9.65 29.65
N LYS A 3 35.69 10.22 28.47
CA LYS A 3 34.89 9.93 27.26
C LYS A 3 35.20 8.58 26.59
N LYS A 4 36.41 8.05 26.75
CA LYS A 4 36.84 6.75 26.21
C LYS A 4 36.35 5.56 27.06
N LEU A 5 36.12 5.78 28.34
CA LEU A 5 35.59 4.76 29.26
C LEU A 5 34.10 4.52 29.08
N VAL A 6 33.34 5.55 28.70
CA VAL A 6 31.88 5.42 28.43
C VAL A 6 31.61 4.65 27.15
N SER A 7 32.43 4.85 26.09
CA SER A 7 32.31 4.10 24.85
C SER A 7 32.66 2.61 25.00
N ALA A 8 33.64 2.29 25.85
CA ALA A 8 34.01 0.90 26.12
C ALA A 8 32.92 0.15 26.93
N LEU A 9 32.21 0.86 27.82
CA LEU A 9 31.12 0.25 28.61
C LEU A 9 29.88 -0.01 27.74
N LEU A 10 29.57 0.85 26.76
CA LEU A 10 28.44 0.65 25.87
C LEU A 10 28.64 -0.54 24.90
N CYS A 11 29.88 -0.79 24.46
CA CYS A 11 30.19 -1.96 23.61
C CYS A 11 30.13 -3.29 24.37
N ALA A 12 30.41 -3.28 25.67
CA ALA A 12 30.38 -4.50 26.49
C ALA A 12 28.95 -4.99 26.82
N THR A 13 27.95 -4.09 26.82
CA THR A 13 26.55 -4.45 27.08
C THR A 13 25.83 -5.02 25.87
N MET A 14 26.31 -4.80 24.64
CA MET A 14 25.72 -5.38 23.42
C MET A 14 26.26 -6.79 23.11
N ALA A 15 27.37 -7.22 23.70
CA ALA A 15 27.97 -8.53 23.44
C ALA A 15 27.40 -9.67 24.30
N THR A 16 26.60 -9.37 25.35
CA THR A 16 26.06 -10.37 26.26
C THR A 16 24.65 -10.86 25.96
N SER A 17 23.96 -10.27 24.95
CA SER A 17 22.60 -10.70 24.57
C SER A 17 22.53 -11.74 23.44
N LEU A 18 23.67 -12.21 22.91
CA LEU A 18 23.72 -13.15 21.78
C LEU A 18 24.08 -14.60 22.16
N LEU A 19 24.13 -14.97 23.44
CA LEU A 19 24.62 -16.28 23.88
C LEU A 19 23.61 -17.12 24.71
N ALA A 20 22.32 -16.82 24.61
CA ALA A 20 21.30 -17.63 25.29
C ALA A 20 20.28 -18.19 24.27
N GLY A 21 20.67 -19.26 23.56
CA GLY A 21 19.75 -19.92 22.65
C GLY A 21 20.40 -21.08 21.86
N CYS A 22 21.01 -22.03 22.54
CA CYS A 22 21.35 -23.30 21.94
C CYS A 22 21.12 -24.43 22.98
N GLY A 23 20.06 -25.18 22.79
CA GLY A 23 19.69 -26.40 23.53
C GLY A 23 19.20 -27.48 22.60
N SER A 24 20.05 -28.41 22.39
CA SER A 24 20.03 -29.77 21.81
C SER A 24 18.72 -30.43 21.43
N GLY A 25 18.81 -31.21 20.33
CA GLY A 25 17.93 -32.33 19.98
C GLY A 25 18.27 -32.87 18.60
N ASP A 26 19.09 -33.92 18.61
CA ASP A 26 19.59 -34.75 17.51
C ASP A 26 18.47 -35.48 16.74
N THR A 27 18.49 -35.54 15.42
CA THR A 27 18.60 -36.75 14.59
C THR A 27 18.39 -36.45 13.10
N SER A 28 19.29 -36.99 12.33
CA SER A 28 19.43 -37.12 10.88
C SER A 28 18.15 -37.40 10.07
N ASP A 29 17.96 -36.78 8.89
CA ASP A 29 18.06 -37.47 7.60
C ASP A 29 18.05 -36.49 6.39
N THR A 30 18.67 -37.00 5.33
CA THR A 30 19.05 -36.46 4.05
C THR A 30 17.92 -35.83 3.17
N GLY A 31 18.24 -34.69 2.52
CA GLY A 31 18.02 -34.51 1.07
C GLY A 31 16.84 -33.72 0.59
N LYS A 32 17.09 -32.57 0.14
CA LYS A 32 16.82 -31.88 -1.15
C LYS A 32 16.57 -30.41 -0.98
N SER A 33 17.41 -29.69 -1.68
CA SER A 33 17.29 -28.26 -1.97
C SER A 33 16.02 -27.99 -2.79
N ASP A 34 15.11 -27.18 -2.27
CA ASP A 34 14.20 -26.37 -3.06
C ASP A 34 14.18 -24.96 -2.48
N LYS A 35 14.76 -24.06 -3.26
CA LYS A 35 14.67 -22.61 -3.03
C LYS A 35 13.27 -22.18 -3.45
N ASN A 36 12.43 -21.86 -2.51
CA ASN A 36 11.36 -20.88 -2.70
C ASN A 36 10.94 -20.36 -1.32
N GLY A 37 11.65 -19.35 -0.85
CA GLY A 37 11.36 -18.67 0.40
C GLY A 37 10.53 -17.42 0.15
N GLY A 38 9.31 -17.58 -0.31
CA GLY A 38 8.28 -16.57 -0.12
C GLY A 38 7.86 -16.63 1.35
N THR A 39 8.28 -15.67 2.15
CA THR A 39 7.74 -15.48 3.49
C THR A 39 6.28 -15.09 3.32
N LYS A 40 5.36 -16.06 3.45
CA LYS A 40 3.95 -15.74 3.68
C LYS A 40 3.91 -15.00 5.01
N THR A 41 3.68 -13.70 4.94
CA THR A 41 3.23 -12.95 6.09
C THR A 41 1.81 -13.45 6.37
N GLU A 42 1.66 -14.36 7.32
CA GLU A 42 0.34 -14.66 7.86
C GLU A 42 -0.16 -13.35 8.47
N ALA A 43 -1.24 -12.83 7.93
CA ALA A 43 -1.96 -11.73 8.54
C ALA A 43 -2.44 -12.24 9.91
N THR A 44 -1.75 -11.85 10.96
CA THR A 44 -2.23 -12.07 12.32
C THR A 44 -3.42 -11.14 12.51
N ASN A 45 -4.59 -11.74 12.56
CA ASN A 45 -5.90 -11.08 12.57
C ASN A 45 -6.24 -10.59 14.00
N ASP A 46 -5.27 -10.00 14.70
CA ASP A 46 -5.41 -9.59 16.11
C ASP A 46 -5.82 -8.12 16.27
N GLY A 47 -5.84 -7.33 15.18
CA GLY A 47 -6.27 -5.93 15.16
C GLY A 47 -7.79 -5.82 14.96
N LYS A 48 -8.38 -4.75 15.52
CA LYS A 48 -9.79 -4.36 15.33
C LYS A 48 -9.94 -3.01 14.67
N THR A 49 -8.85 -2.43 14.19
CA THR A 49 -8.82 -1.14 13.53
C THR A 49 -8.46 -1.33 12.05
N LEU A 50 -9.22 -0.70 11.15
CA LEU A 50 -8.93 -0.58 9.73
C LEU A 50 -8.42 0.84 9.47
N ASN A 51 -7.13 0.99 9.27
CA ASN A 51 -6.48 2.27 8.98
C ASN A 51 -6.44 2.53 7.47
N ILE A 52 -7.14 3.57 7.01
CA ILE A 52 -7.22 3.97 5.62
C ILE A 52 -6.48 5.28 5.43
N TYR A 53 -5.50 5.30 4.53
CA TYR A 53 -4.70 6.49 4.20
C TYR A 53 -5.15 7.10 2.87
N CYS A 54 -5.45 8.39 2.87
CA CYS A 54 -5.91 9.13 1.71
C CYS A 54 -5.51 10.61 1.78
N TRP A 55 -5.63 11.34 0.66
CA TRP A 55 -5.26 12.77 0.60
C TRP A 55 -6.44 13.73 0.80
N ASN A 56 -7.67 13.23 0.73
CA ASN A 56 -8.90 14.01 0.97
C ASN A 56 -10.02 13.08 1.43
N ASP A 57 -11.21 13.62 1.61
CA ASP A 57 -12.40 12.90 2.08
C ASP A 57 -13.28 12.30 0.95
N GLU A 58 -12.85 12.38 -0.31
CA GLU A 58 -13.65 11.89 -1.44
C GLU A 58 -13.94 10.39 -1.33
N PHE A 59 -12.91 9.57 -1.09
CA PHE A 59 -13.08 8.13 -0.93
C PHE A 59 -13.95 7.79 0.29
N GLN A 60 -13.75 8.51 1.41
CA GLN A 60 -14.60 8.37 2.60
C GLN A 60 -16.07 8.65 2.28
N SER A 61 -16.35 9.69 1.48
CA SER A 61 -17.73 10.00 1.09
C SER A 61 -18.34 8.88 0.25
N ARG A 62 -17.58 8.27 -0.68
CA ARG A 62 -18.05 7.13 -1.47
C ARG A 62 -18.38 5.92 -0.60
N ILE A 63 -17.53 5.59 0.36
CA ILE A 63 -17.82 4.52 1.33
C ILE A 63 -19.05 4.85 2.16
N THR A 64 -19.18 6.09 2.63
CA THR A 64 -20.35 6.54 3.40
C THR A 64 -21.66 6.43 2.62
N ASP A 65 -21.63 6.78 1.34
CA ASP A 65 -22.83 6.85 0.50
C ASP A 65 -23.25 5.48 -0.08
N HIS A 66 -22.30 4.55 -0.26
CA HIS A 66 -22.53 3.33 -1.04
C HIS A 66 -22.28 2.03 -0.28
N TYR A 67 -21.65 2.05 0.89
CA TYR A 67 -21.40 0.85 1.69
C TYR A 67 -22.25 0.85 2.95
N SER A 68 -23.36 0.11 2.91
CA SER A 68 -24.41 0.11 3.94
C SER A 68 -23.93 -0.30 5.33
N ASP A 69 -22.89 -1.12 5.41
CA ASP A 69 -22.36 -1.62 6.67
C ASP A 69 -21.41 -0.62 7.36
N TYR A 70 -20.95 0.38 6.62
CA TYR A 70 -20.16 1.47 7.20
C TYR A 70 -21.06 2.43 7.98
N LYS A 71 -20.63 2.76 9.21
CA LYS A 71 -21.28 3.75 10.09
C LYS A 71 -20.29 4.86 10.41
N LYS A 72 -20.51 6.05 9.87
CA LYS A 72 -19.71 7.23 10.19
C LYS A 72 -19.93 7.64 11.66
N VAL A 73 -18.85 7.84 12.40
CA VAL A 73 -18.85 8.31 13.80
C VAL A 73 -18.56 9.80 13.86
N ASP A 74 -17.46 10.24 13.19
CA ASP A 74 -17.08 11.64 13.08
C ASP A 74 -16.36 11.91 11.73
N ALA A 75 -15.59 12.99 11.64
CA ALA A 75 -14.89 13.38 10.40
C ALA A 75 -13.83 12.35 9.97
N THR A 76 -13.22 11.65 10.91
CA THR A 76 -12.09 10.75 10.66
C THR A 76 -12.30 9.33 11.20
N HIS A 77 -13.43 9.05 11.80
CA HIS A 77 -13.72 7.73 12.38
C HIS A 77 -15.06 7.17 11.88
N GLY A 78 -15.10 5.85 11.79
CA GLY A 78 -16.29 5.08 11.47
C GLY A 78 -16.22 3.66 12.03
N LYS A 79 -17.20 2.85 11.68
CA LYS A 79 -17.27 1.44 12.08
C LYS A 79 -17.80 0.58 10.92
N ILE A 80 -17.29 -0.64 10.83
CA ILE A 80 -17.84 -1.73 10.00
C ILE A 80 -18.02 -2.93 10.92
N GLY A 81 -19.26 -3.19 11.37
CA GLY A 81 -19.50 -4.18 12.42
C GLY A 81 -18.76 -3.81 13.71
N ASP A 82 -17.88 -4.71 14.18
CA ASP A 82 -17.05 -4.52 15.37
C ASP A 82 -15.66 -3.90 15.05
N VAL A 83 -15.37 -3.62 13.78
CA VAL A 83 -14.10 -3.02 13.35
C VAL A 83 -14.19 -1.51 13.39
N ASP A 84 -13.25 -0.86 14.07
CA ASP A 84 -13.08 0.58 14.02
C ASP A 84 -12.38 0.99 12.72
N VAL A 85 -12.90 2.01 12.03
CA VAL A 85 -12.32 2.55 10.79
C VAL A 85 -11.72 3.91 11.09
N VAL A 86 -10.44 4.09 10.78
CA VAL A 86 -9.70 5.34 10.97
C VAL A 86 -9.26 5.89 9.61
N TRP A 87 -9.66 7.11 9.32
CA TRP A 87 -9.29 7.82 8.09
C TRP A 87 -8.10 8.73 8.37
N ASN A 88 -6.96 8.35 7.86
CA ASN A 88 -5.70 9.10 7.94
C ASN A 88 -5.59 10.02 6.72
N ILE A 89 -6.17 11.24 6.83
CA ILE A 89 -6.27 12.19 5.72
C ILE A 89 -5.09 13.16 5.79
N THR A 90 -4.22 13.12 4.78
CA THR A 90 -3.09 14.06 4.63
C THR A 90 -3.20 14.74 3.27
N PRO A 91 -3.36 16.07 3.18
CA PRO A 91 -3.43 16.77 1.90
C PRO A 91 -2.22 16.49 0.99
N ASN A 92 -2.46 16.42 -0.34
CA ASN A 92 -1.41 16.07 -1.31
C ASN A 92 -0.48 17.25 -1.68
N GLU A 93 -0.65 18.42 -1.05
CA GLU A 93 0.18 19.59 -1.31
C GLU A 93 1.65 19.32 -1.01
N ASN A 94 2.53 19.71 -1.94
CA ASN A 94 3.99 19.52 -1.81
C ASN A 94 4.41 18.07 -1.53
N ASN A 95 3.68 17.09 -2.05
CA ASN A 95 3.87 15.66 -1.83
C ASN A 95 3.71 15.22 -0.35
N ALA A 96 3.02 16.00 0.47
CA ALA A 96 2.88 15.71 1.90
C ALA A 96 2.23 14.34 2.14
N TYR A 97 1.20 13.98 1.38
CA TYR A 97 0.57 12.65 1.47
C TYR A 97 1.56 11.52 1.19
N GLN A 98 2.29 11.58 0.06
CA GLN A 98 3.24 10.53 -0.31
C GLN A 98 4.38 10.42 0.70
N ASN A 99 4.90 11.56 1.19
CA ASN A 99 5.96 11.56 2.21
C ASN A 99 5.48 10.91 3.51
N ASN A 100 4.27 11.26 3.98
CA ASN A 100 3.68 10.66 5.17
C ASN A 100 3.43 9.16 5.00
N LEU A 101 2.93 8.75 3.84
CA LEU A 101 2.71 7.34 3.52
C LEU A 101 4.03 6.55 3.54
N ASP A 102 5.07 7.08 2.88
CA ASP A 102 6.40 6.44 2.85
C ASP A 102 7.00 6.28 4.25
N GLU A 103 6.99 7.34 5.05
CA GLU A 103 7.52 7.32 6.42
C GLU A 103 6.76 6.31 7.31
N THR A 104 5.47 6.16 7.11
CA THR A 104 4.64 5.23 7.89
C THR A 104 4.84 3.80 7.43
N LEU A 105 4.89 3.54 6.12
CA LEU A 105 5.17 2.21 5.55
C LEU A 105 6.54 1.67 5.99
N LEU A 106 7.56 2.52 6.10
CA LEU A 106 8.87 2.12 6.62
C LEU A 106 8.84 1.60 8.07
N LYS A 107 7.83 1.99 8.85
CA LYS A 107 7.63 1.56 10.23
C LYS A 107 6.62 0.41 10.37
N GLN A 108 6.03 -0.01 9.26
CA GLN A 108 4.94 -0.99 9.21
C GLN A 108 5.28 -2.32 9.89
N ALA A 109 6.54 -2.79 9.77
CA ALA A 109 6.96 -4.05 10.34
C ALA A 109 6.95 -4.07 11.88
N ASP A 110 7.25 -2.92 12.48
CA ASP A 110 7.35 -2.75 13.94
C ASP A 110 6.05 -2.20 14.57
N ALA A 111 5.07 -1.84 13.76
CA ALA A 111 3.79 -1.31 14.23
C ALA A 111 2.93 -2.40 14.87
N SER A 112 2.14 -2.03 15.91
CA SER A 112 1.12 -2.93 16.44
C SER A 112 0.04 -3.22 15.41
N ALA A 113 -0.74 -4.28 15.57
CA ALA A 113 -1.78 -4.67 14.61
C ALA A 113 -2.76 -3.51 14.32
N ASP A 114 -3.18 -2.76 15.35
CA ASP A 114 -4.11 -1.65 15.22
C ASP A 114 -3.49 -0.34 14.68
N ASP A 115 -2.15 -0.26 14.58
CA ASP A 115 -1.42 0.92 14.09
C ASP A 115 -0.90 0.74 12.65
N LYS A 116 -1.07 -0.44 12.07
CA LYS A 116 -0.65 -0.74 10.69
C LYS A 116 -1.52 -0.03 9.68
N ILE A 117 -0.92 0.31 8.53
CA ILE A 117 -1.69 0.71 7.35
C ILE A 117 -2.33 -0.54 6.75
N ASP A 118 -3.64 -0.54 6.60
CA ASP A 118 -4.39 -1.65 6.01
C ASP A 118 -4.78 -1.35 4.56
N LEU A 119 -5.12 -0.09 4.27
CA LEU A 119 -5.48 0.37 2.95
C LEU A 119 -4.94 1.79 2.72
N PHE A 120 -4.38 2.03 1.55
CA PHE A 120 -3.98 3.37 1.15
C PHE A 120 -4.33 3.64 -0.31
N LEU A 121 -4.61 4.91 -0.62
CA LEU A 121 -4.90 5.35 -1.98
C LEU A 121 -3.63 5.77 -2.69
N VAL A 122 -3.60 5.55 -4.01
CA VAL A 122 -2.54 6.01 -4.91
C VAL A 122 -3.12 6.59 -6.18
N GLU A 123 -2.45 7.59 -6.75
CA GLU A 123 -2.74 8.08 -8.09
C GLU A 123 -1.89 7.30 -9.11
N ALA A 124 -2.37 7.22 -10.34
CA ALA A 124 -1.76 6.40 -11.39
C ALA A 124 -0.30 6.77 -11.70
N ASP A 125 0.10 8.03 -11.53
CA ASP A 125 1.43 8.52 -11.83
C ASP A 125 2.51 8.01 -10.88
N TYR A 126 2.15 7.70 -9.62
CA TYR A 126 3.08 7.13 -8.64
C TYR A 126 2.71 5.74 -8.12
N ALA A 127 1.61 5.14 -8.60
CA ALA A 127 1.19 3.80 -8.23
C ALA A 127 2.31 2.74 -8.39
N PRO A 128 3.11 2.73 -9.48
CA PRO A 128 4.17 1.73 -9.68
C PRO A 128 5.18 1.64 -8.52
N LYS A 129 5.43 2.75 -7.83
CA LYS A 129 6.32 2.78 -6.66
C LYS A 129 5.89 1.80 -5.55
N TYR A 130 4.59 1.63 -5.36
CA TYR A 130 4.03 0.79 -4.30
C TYR A 130 3.64 -0.60 -4.80
N VAL A 131 3.20 -0.70 -6.05
CA VAL A 131 2.71 -1.94 -6.66
C VAL A 131 3.79 -3.01 -6.70
N ASP A 132 5.03 -2.66 -7.05
CA ASP A 132 6.19 -3.58 -7.06
C ASP A 132 6.89 -3.69 -5.70
N SER A 133 6.30 -3.13 -4.63
CA SER A 133 6.88 -3.19 -3.29
C SER A 133 6.29 -4.31 -2.43
N ASP A 134 7.01 -4.66 -1.35
CA ASP A 134 6.54 -5.60 -0.34
C ASP A 134 5.42 -5.02 0.57
N TYR A 135 5.05 -3.74 0.37
CA TYR A 135 3.99 -3.08 1.14
C TYR A 135 2.60 -3.38 0.61
N THR A 136 2.48 -3.98 -0.57
CA THR A 136 1.20 -4.34 -1.19
C THR A 136 1.08 -5.85 -1.36
N MET A 137 -0.11 -6.37 -1.14
CA MET A 137 -0.42 -7.78 -1.33
C MET A 137 -1.29 -8.00 -2.58
N SER A 138 -1.32 -9.21 -3.10
CA SER A 138 -2.25 -9.57 -4.17
C SER A 138 -3.69 -9.49 -3.67
N ILE A 139 -4.59 -8.88 -4.44
CA ILE A 139 -6.02 -8.85 -4.10
C ILE A 139 -6.65 -10.25 -4.06
N LYS A 140 -6.04 -11.22 -4.72
CA LYS A 140 -6.48 -12.65 -4.66
C LYS A 140 -6.27 -13.25 -3.27
N ASP A 141 -5.26 -12.77 -2.54
CA ASP A 141 -5.03 -13.20 -1.15
C ASP A 141 -6.12 -12.66 -0.19
N LEU A 142 -6.83 -11.60 -0.61
CA LEU A 142 -8.01 -11.07 0.07
C LEU A 142 -9.32 -11.77 -0.35
N GLY A 143 -9.26 -12.78 -1.23
CA GLY A 143 -10.41 -13.51 -1.73
C GLY A 143 -11.15 -12.82 -2.89
N ILE A 144 -10.60 -11.74 -3.45
CA ILE A 144 -11.18 -11.06 -4.62
C ILE A 144 -10.83 -11.84 -5.88
N THR A 145 -11.85 -12.20 -6.66
CA THR A 145 -11.72 -13.05 -7.84
C THR A 145 -11.75 -12.24 -9.14
N ASP A 146 -11.32 -12.85 -10.25
CA ASP A 146 -11.40 -12.24 -11.57
C ASP A 146 -12.85 -11.91 -11.98
N SER A 147 -13.84 -12.64 -11.45
CA SER A 147 -15.26 -12.34 -11.66
C SER A 147 -15.68 -11.03 -11.02
N ASP A 148 -15.17 -10.72 -9.83
CA ASP A 148 -15.53 -9.51 -9.09
C ASP A 148 -15.06 -8.25 -9.81
N ILE A 149 -13.92 -8.33 -10.50
CA ILE A 149 -13.30 -7.22 -11.23
C ILE A 149 -13.58 -7.22 -12.74
N SER A 150 -14.38 -8.17 -13.23
CA SER A 150 -14.63 -8.38 -14.68
C SER A 150 -15.19 -7.17 -15.41
N LYS A 151 -15.80 -6.22 -14.68
CA LYS A 151 -16.37 -4.99 -15.23
C LYS A 151 -15.46 -3.77 -15.12
N GLN A 152 -14.29 -3.91 -14.49
CA GLN A 152 -13.31 -2.83 -14.45
C GLN A 152 -12.62 -2.64 -15.80
N TYR A 153 -12.30 -1.41 -16.14
CA TYR A 153 -11.52 -1.13 -17.33
C TYR A 153 -10.09 -1.70 -17.21
N LYS A 154 -9.61 -2.32 -18.28
CA LYS A 154 -8.28 -2.95 -18.26
C LYS A 154 -7.16 -1.98 -17.89
N TYR A 155 -7.18 -0.76 -18.39
CA TYR A 155 -6.14 0.23 -18.07
C TYR A 155 -6.05 0.56 -16.57
N THR A 156 -7.16 0.49 -15.83
CA THR A 156 -7.16 0.69 -14.38
C THR A 156 -6.59 -0.50 -13.62
N GLN A 157 -6.68 -1.70 -14.17
CA GLN A 157 -6.04 -2.90 -13.64
C GLN A 157 -4.53 -2.88 -13.94
N ASP A 158 -4.15 -2.48 -15.16
CA ASP A 158 -2.74 -2.47 -15.59
C ASP A 158 -1.87 -1.57 -14.70
N VAL A 159 -2.39 -0.42 -14.25
CA VAL A 159 -1.68 0.52 -13.37
C VAL A 159 -1.33 -0.09 -12.01
N VAL A 160 -2.12 -1.04 -11.52
CA VAL A 160 -1.96 -1.68 -10.21
C VAL A 160 -1.58 -3.17 -10.31
N THR A 161 -1.05 -3.57 -11.45
CA THR A 161 -0.47 -4.90 -11.68
C THR A 161 1.05 -4.81 -11.56
N ASP A 162 1.64 -5.66 -10.72
CA ASP A 162 3.08 -5.71 -10.51
C ASP A 162 3.83 -6.33 -11.71
N SER A 163 5.16 -6.30 -11.67
CA SER A 163 6.03 -6.87 -12.72
C SER A 163 5.87 -8.39 -12.88
N ASP A 164 5.36 -9.08 -11.88
CA ASP A 164 5.09 -10.53 -11.90
C ASP A 164 3.66 -10.86 -12.37
N GLY A 165 2.85 -9.86 -12.70
CA GLY A 165 1.49 -10.00 -13.19
C GLY A 165 0.43 -10.17 -12.09
N ASN A 166 0.75 -9.86 -10.83
CA ASN A 166 -0.22 -9.89 -9.74
C ASN A 166 -0.92 -8.54 -9.61
N LEU A 167 -2.24 -8.57 -9.52
CA LEU A 167 -3.04 -7.38 -9.25
C LEU A 167 -2.96 -7.03 -7.76
N LYS A 168 -2.40 -5.86 -7.44
CA LYS A 168 -2.09 -5.40 -6.06
C LYS A 168 -3.07 -4.37 -5.52
N GLY A 169 -4.01 -3.91 -6.35
CA GLY A 169 -4.98 -2.90 -5.96
C GLY A 169 -6.21 -2.91 -6.85
N LEU A 170 -7.15 -2.03 -6.55
CA LEU A 170 -8.38 -1.83 -7.29
C LEU A 170 -8.62 -0.35 -7.54
N SER A 171 -9.13 -0.02 -8.71
CA SER A 171 -9.55 1.36 -9.01
C SER A 171 -11.02 1.53 -8.60
N TRP A 172 -11.29 2.58 -7.84
CA TRP A 172 -12.63 2.97 -7.43
C TRP A 172 -13.24 4.05 -8.35
N GLN A 173 -12.44 4.60 -9.27
CA GLN A 173 -12.88 5.55 -10.29
C GLN A 173 -12.04 5.41 -11.57
N GLY A 174 -12.61 5.84 -12.71
CA GLY A 174 -11.89 5.96 -13.96
C GLY A 174 -11.61 7.43 -14.27
N CYS A 175 -10.36 7.77 -14.56
CA CYS A 175 -9.93 9.10 -14.98
C CYS A 175 -9.33 9.00 -16.38
N PRO A 176 -10.15 9.07 -17.46
CA PRO A 176 -9.62 9.03 -18.81
C PRO A 176 -8.81 10.28 -19.11
N GLY A 177 -7.60 10.10 -19.65
CA GLY A 177 -6.81 11.19 -20.21
C GLY A 177 -7.40 11.63 -21.55
N VAL A 178 -7.42 12.94 -21.80
CA VAL A 178 -7.80 13.50 -23.09
C VAL A 178 -6.79 14.56 -23.54
N LEU A 179 -6.60 14.69 -24.84
CA LEU A 179 -5.79 15.74 -25.42
C LEU A 179 -6.71 16.90 -25.84
N PHE A 180 -6.43 18.10 -25.36
CA PHE A 180 -7.05 19.31 -25.84
C PHE A 180 -6.07 20.08 -26.70
N TYR A 181 -6.51 20.56 -27.85
CA TYR A 181 -5.70 21.38 -28.73
C TYR A 181 -6.50 22.54 -29.34
N ASN A 182 -5.81 23.64 -29.68
CA ASN A 182 -6.41 24.76 -30.38
C ASN A 182 -6.51 24.43 -31.88
N ARG A 183 -7.72 24.24 -32.39
CA ARG A 183 -7.97 23.84 -33.78
C ARG A 183 -7.41 24.82 -34.80
N ALA A 184 -7.49 26.15 -34.54
CA ALA A 184 -6.94 27.14 -35.45
C ALA A 184 -5.40 27.04 -35.53
N ALA A 185 -4.74 26.87 -34.39
CA ALA A 185 -3.29 26.69 -34.34
C ALA A 185 -2.87 25.37 -34.98
N ALA A 186 -3.60 24.27 -34.74
CA ALA A 186 -3.33 22.99 -35.39
C ALA A 186 -3.42 23.09 -36.92
N LYS A 187 -4.46 23.75 -37.43
CA LYS A 187 -4.63 23.96 -38.88
C LYS A 187 -3.52 24.80 -39.50
N GLU A 188 -3.06 25.83 -38.78
CA GLU A 188 -1.96 26.68 -39.24
C GLU A 188 -0.61 25.96 -39.23
N VAL A 189 -0.32 25.17 -38.18
CA VAL A 189 1.00 24.56 -37.96
C VAL A 189 1.11 23.19 -38.60
N LEU A 190 0.05 22.37 -38.49
CA LEU A 190 0.03 20.97 -38.93
C LEU A 190 -0.68 20.79 -40.31
N GLY A 191 -1.41 21.80 -40.76
CA GLY A 191 -2.20 21.74 -42.00
C GLY A 191 -3.58 21.09 -41.83
N THR A 192 -3.88 20.54 -40.67
CA THR A 192 -5.14 19.87 -40.33
C THR A 192 -5.64 20.29 -38.96
N ASP A 193 -6.95 20.22 -38.77
CA ASP A 193 -7.61 20.39 -37.47
C ASP A 193 -8.51 19.19 -37.13
N ASP A 194 -8.32 18.09 -37.85
CA ASP A 194 -8.99 16.82 -37.63
C ASP A 194 -8.38 16.12 -36.40
N PRO A 195 -9.21 15.74 -35.40
CA PRO A 195 -8.71 15.09 -34.19
C PRO A 195 -8.03 13.73 -34.44
N ASP A 196 -8.34 13.06 -35.53
CA ASP A 196 -7.72 11.77 -35.89
C ASP A 196 -6.36 11.95 -36.58
N GLU A 197 -6.01 13.19 -37.00
CA GLU A 197 -4.75 13.53 -37.70
C GLU A 197 -3.81 14.40 -36.82
N VAL A 198 -4.29 15.01 -35.75
CA VAL A 198 -3.52 15.84 -34.83
C VAL A 198 -2.94 15.01 -33.69
#